data_4bd544ff2372580c72bb0934ef99dec6
#
_entry.id   4bd544ff2372580c72bb0934ef99dec6
#
_cell.length_a   1.000
_cell.length_b   1.000
_cell.length_c   1.000
_cell.angle_alpha   90.00
_cell.angle_beta   90.00
_cell.angle_gamma   90.00
#
_symmetry.space_group_name_H-M   'P 1'
#
loop_
_entity.id
_entity.type
_entity.pdbx_description
1 polymer ?
#
loop_
_entity_poly.entity_id
_entity_poly.type
_entity_poly.pdbx_seq_one_letter_code
_entity_poly.pdbx_strand_id
1 'polypeptide(L)'
;EATSALDVSVQESVIELLVRLQKEKNICMIFICHDLALIRSFAHQIAVMYLGHIVETIPGEDVSDHAVHPYTKALVGAQFSVHMDPTKKIESIESEAPSPLDVPVGCPFQNRCEHCMEQCKKEMPELKEIAPGHEVACFYVDGMKKQTKGGR
;
A
#
# COMPACT_ATOMS: atom_id res chain seq x y z
N GLU A 1 0.89 13.28 9.72
CA GLU A 1 -0.40 13.77 9.13
C GLU A 1 -0.46 15.31 9.11
N ALA A 2 0.57 15.95 8.56
CA ALA A 2 0.72 17.41 8.62
C ALA A 2 -0.39 18.18 7.88
N THR A 3 -1.13 17.53 6.99
CA THR A 3 -2.13 18.19 6.13
C THR A 3 -3.56 17.69 6.32
N SER A 4 -3.82 16.73 7.22
CA SER A 4 -5.14 16.08 7.39
C SER A 4 -6.25 17.01 7.89
N ALA A 5 -5.90 18.16 8.50
CA ALA A 5 -6.85 19.16 8.98
C ALA A 5 -7.06 20.34 8.02
N LEU A 6 -6.48 20.29 6.83
CA LEU A 6 -6.54 21.36 5.84
C LEU A 6 -7.61 21.05 4.76
N ASP A 7 -8.21 22.09 4.22
CA ASP A 7 -9.04 21.98 3.03
C ASP A 7 -8.23 21.47 1.83
N VAL A 8 -8.85 20.74 0.90
CA VAL A 8 -8.19 20.10 -0.24
C VAL A 8 -7.32 21.10 -1.04
N SER A 9 -7.81 22.30 -1.30
CA SER A 9 -7.09 23.33 -2.05
C SER A 9 -5.86 23.87 -1.31
N VAL A 10 -5.96 23.98 0.03
CA VAL A 10 -4.83 24.39 0.89
C VAL A 10 -3.82 23.26 0.98
N GLN A 11 -4.29 22.02 1.07
CA GLN A 11 -3.45 20.83 1.09
C GLN A 11 -2.59 20.70 -0.17
N GLU A 12 -3.18 20.88 -1.36
CA GLU A 12 -2.45 20.91 -2.64
C GLU A 12 -1.36 21.98 -2.64
N SER A 13 -1.68 23.21 -2.24
CA SER A 13 -0.72 24.32 -2.20
C SER A 13 0.46 24.05 -1.25
N VAL A 14 0.20 23.42 -0.10
CA VAL A 14 1.25 23.04 0.86
C VAL A 14 2.15 21.95 0.27
N ILE A 15 1.57 20.95 -0.41
CA ILE A 15 2.34 19.89 -1.05
C ILE A 15 3.21 20.43 -2.19
N GLU A 16 2.68 21.30 -3.04
CA GLU A 16 3.46 21.97 -4.09
C GLU A 16 4.65 22.72 -3.51
N LEU A 17 4.44 23.45 -2.40
CA LEU A 17 5.52 24.14 -1.69
C LEU A 17 6.57 23.15 -1.18
N LEU A 18 6.16 22.04 -0.55
CA LEU A 18 7.07 21.03 -0.03
C LEU A 18 7.88 20.37 -1.14
N VAL A 19 7.24 20.01 -2.26
CA VAL A 19 7.91 19.44 -3.45
C VAL A 19 8.93 20.43 -4.05
N ARG A 20 8.57 21.71 -4.13
CA ARG A 20 9.49 22.74 -4.56
C ARG A 20 10.68 22.88 -3.64
N LEU A 21 10.45 22.95 -2.32
CA LEU A 21 11.53 23.01 -1.32
C LEU A 21 12.44 21.77 -1.38
N GLN A 22 11.87 20.59 -1.57
CA GLN A 22 12.61 19.35 -1.73
C GLN A 22 13.59 19.44 -2.91
N LYS A 23 13.12 19.93 -4.06
CA LYS A 23 13.94 20.09 -5.27
C LYS A 23 15.00 21.18 -5.10
N GLU A 24 14.63 22.38 -4.60
CA GLU A 24 15.52 23.51 -4.42
C GLU A 24 16.64 23.25 -3.39
N LYS A 25 16.31 22.55 -2.32
CA LYS A 25 17.23 22.27 -1.21
C LYS A 25 17.89 20.90 -1.29
N ASN A 26 17.51 20.07 -2.25
CA ASN A 26 17.98 18.69 -2.41
C ASN A 26 17.87 17.87 -1.11
N ILE A 27 16.73 17.98 -0.44
CA ILE A 27 16.46 17.28 0.82
C ILE A 27 15.66 16.01 0.58
N CYS A 28 15.82 15.03 1.46
CA CYS A 28 14.95 13.87 1.55
C CYS A 28 13.80 14.19 2.52
N MET A 29 12.56 13.83 2.14
CA MET A 29 11.39 13.99 2.98
C MET A 29 10.69 12.65 3.20
N ILE A 30 10.22 12.41 4.42
CA ILE A 30 9.28 11.33 4.75
C ILE A 30 7.94 11.98 5.01
N PHE A 31 6.94 11.56 4.24
CA PHE A 31 5.57 12.04 4.37
C PHE A 31 4.66 10.90 4.83
N ILE A 32 3.93 11.10 5.93
CA ILE A 32 2.99 10.10 6.47
C ILE A 32 1.58 10.60 6.24
N CYS A 33 0.80 9.84 5.50
CA CYS A 33 -0.63 10.11 5.28
C CYS A 33 -1.40 8.81 5.02
N HIS A 34 -2.73 8.89 5.11
CA HIS A 34 -3.64 7.78 4.81
C HIS A 34 -4.26 7.90 3.41
N ASP A 35 -4.05 9.01 2.71
CA ASP A 35 -4.57 9.23 1.36
C ASP A 35 -3.54 8.82 0.31
N LEU A 36 -3.78 7.65 -0.29
CA LEU A 36 -2.93 7.09 -1.33
C LEU A 36 -3.03 7.89 -2.65
N ALA A 37 -4.19 8.50 -2.96
CA ALA A 37 -4.35 9.33 -4.15
C ALA A 37 -3.46 10.57 -4.08
N LEU A 38 -3.39 11.17 -2.91
CA LEU A 38 -2.52 12.31 -2.66
C LEU A 38 -1.04 11.93 -2.76
N ILE A 39 -0.61 10.89 -2.03
CA ILE A 39 0.81 10.55 -1.93
C ILE A 39 1.41 10.12 -3.28
N ARG A 40 0.65 9.41 -4.12
CA ARG A 40 1.10 8.97 -5.44
C ARG A 40 1.42 10.12 -6.40
N SER A 41 0.83 11.31 -6.18
CA SER A 41 1.01 12.47 -7.06
C SER A 41 2.41 13.10 -6.95
N PHE A 42 3.15 12.84 -5.86
CA PHE A 42 4.45 13.47 -5.64
C PHE A 42 5.52 12.57 -5.04
N ALA A 43 5.16 11.44 -4.42
CA ALA A 43 6.14 10.56 -3.79
C ALA A 43 6.90 9.75 -4.84
N HIS A 44 8.23 9.68 -4.70
CA HIS A 44 9.07 8.82 -5.54
C HIS A 44 8.91 7.35 -5.16
N GLN A 45 8.77 7.08 -3.85
CA GLN A 45 8.62 5.74 -3.29
C GLN A 45 7.51 5.76 -2.23
N ILE A 46 6.66 4.76 -2.24
CA ILE A 46 5.60 4.56 -1.26
C ILE A 46 5.90 3.31 -0.45
N ALA A 47 5.85 3.41 0.87
CA ALA A 47 5.88 2.28 1.78
C ALA A 47 4.49 2.11 2.41
N VAL A 48 3.80 1.03 2.05
CA VAL A 48 2.49 0.70 2.60
C VAL A 48 2.66 -0.06 3.91
N MET A 49 2.06 0.46 4.97
CA MET A 49 2.14 -0.12 6.31
C MET A 49 0.79 -0.68 6.76
N TYR A 50 0.83 -1.81 7.44
CA TYR A 50 -0.33 -2.41 8.11
C TYR A 50 0.08 -2.95 9.49
N LEU A 51 -0.61 -2.51 10.56
CA LEU A 51 -0.32 -2.89 11.96
C LEU A 51 1.18 -2.79 12.31
N GLY A 52 1.85 -1.70 11.93
CA GLY A 52 3.27 -1.46 12.23
C GLY A 52 4.28 -2.16 11.31
N HIS A 53 3.84 -2.98 10.35
CA HIS A 53 4.70 -3.68 9.40
C HIS A 53 4.61 -3.09 8.01
N ILE A 54 5.74 -2.95 7.31
CA ILE A 54 5.75 -2.63 5.88
C ILE A 54 5.37 -3.91 5.13
N VAL A 55 4.30 -3.84 4.35
CA VAL A 55 3.78 -4.96 3.57
C VAL A 55 4.13 -4.86 2.09
N GLU A 56 4.36 -3.65 1.60
CA GLU A 56 4.77 -3.39 0.23
C GLU A 56 5.53 -2.06 0.13
N THR A 57 6.62 -2.02 -0.65
CA THR A 57 7.25 -0.78 -1.10
C THR A 57 7.18 -0.72 -2.61
N ILE A 58 6.80 0.42 -3.19
CA ILE A 58 6.53 0.54 -4.62
C ILE A 58 6.82 1.97 -5.10
N PRO A 59 7.33 2.18 -6.33
CA PRO A 59 7.40 3.51 -6.92
C PRO A 59 6.03 4.19 -6.92
N GLY A 60 6.01 5.49 -6.64
CA GLY A 60 4.74 6.24 -6.51
C GLY A 60 3.87 6.18 -7.77
N GLU A 61 4.50 6.25 -8.95
CA GLU A 61 3.84 6.17 -10.26
C GLU A 61 3.22 4.79 -10.54
N ASP A 62 3.76 3.73 -9.94
CA ASP A 62 3.37 2.35 -10.22
C ASP A 62 2.25 1.85 -9.29
N VAL A 63 1.96 2.53 -8.19
CA VAL A 63 1.08 2.00 -7.13
C VAL A 63 -0.33 1.67 -7.60
N SER A 64 -0.86 2.43 -8.57
CA SER A 64 -2.21 2.22 -9.08
C SER A 64 -2.36 0.94 -9.90
N ASP A 65 -1.35 0.60 -10.70
CA ASP A 65 -1.44 -0.45 -11.71
C ASP A 65 -0.62 -1.70 -11.34
N HIS A 66 0.40 -1.54 -10.51
CA HIS A 66 1.35 -2.60 -10.20
C HIS A 66 1.35 -3.05 -8.73
N ALA A 67 0.48 -2.50 -7.87
CA ALA A 67 0.29 -3.01 -6.52
C ALA A 67 -0.05 -4.50 -6.53
N VAL A 68 0.62 -5.30 -5.68
CA VAL A 68 0.42 -6.76 -5.66
C VAL A 68 -0.01 -7.30 -4.30
N HIS A 69 0.36 -6.62 -3.19
CA HIS A 69 -0.10 -7.05 -1.88
C HIS A 69 -1.63 -6.88 -1.76
N PRO A 70 -2.38 -7.87 -1.25
CA PRO A 70 -3.85 -7.79 -1.18
C PRO A 70 -4.36 -6.55 -0.44
N TYR A 71 -3.68 -6.10 0.61
CA TYR A 71 -4.04 -4.87 1.32
C TYR A 71 -3.85 -3.62 0.45
N THR A 72 -2.71 -3.50 -0.26
CA THR A 72 -2.45 -2.36 -1.15
C THR A 72 -3.47 -2.29 -2.28
N LYS A 73 -3.81 -3.45 -2.87
CA LYS A 73 -4.87 -3.55 -3.89
C LYS A 73 -6.21 -3.06 -3.35
N ALA A 74 -6.57 -3.45 -2.14
CA ALA A 74 -7.80 -3.00 -1.51
C ALA A 74 -7.81 -1.49 -1.26
N LEU A 75 -6.67 -0.90 -0.85
CA LEU A 75 -6.53 0.57 -0.70
C LEU A 75 -6.69 1.29 -2.05
N VAL A 76 -6.03 0.79 -3.10
CA VAL A 76 -6.17 1.34 -4.46
C VAL A 76 -7.62 1.22 -4.94
N GLY A 77 -8.24 0.05 -4.78
CA GLY A 77 -9.63 -0.19 -5.17
C GLY A 77 -10.63 0.71 -4.45
N ALA A 78 -10.42 0.98 -3.17
CA ALA A 78 -11.29 1.86 -2.40
C ALA A 78 -11.28 3.32 -2.89
N GLN A 79 -10.18 3.80 -3.45
CA GLN A 79 -10.07 5.16 -3.97
C GLN A 79 -10.82 5.37 -5.29
N PHE A 80 -10.83 4.36 -6.16
CA PHE A 80 -11.53 4.44 -7.44
C PHE A 80 -13.05 4.34 -7.31
N SER A 81 -13.58 3.89 -6.17
CA SER A 81 -15.02 3.70 -5.97
C SER A 81 -15.84 4.99 -5.98
N VAL A 82 -15.24 6.16 -5.78
CA VAL A 82 -15.94 7.47 -5.82
C VAL A 82 -16.36 7.84 -7.24
N HIS A 83 -15.76 7.26 -8.27
CA HIS A 83 -16.08 7.50 -9.69
C HIS A 83 -16.55 6.25 -10.44
N MET A 84 -16.80 5.14 -9.73
CA MET A 84 -17.17 3.87 -10.36
C MET A 84 -18.68 3.65 -10.42
N ASP A 85 -19.10 2.86 -11.41
CA ASP A 85 -20.44 2.33 -11.62
C ASP A 85 -21.01 1.75 -10.33
N PRO A 86 -22.11 2.27 -9.78
CA PRO A 86 -22.73 1.81 -8.54
C PRO A 86 -23.19 0.34 -8.57
N THR A 87 -23.13 -0.31 -9.73
CA THR A 87 -23.47 -1.73 -9.90
C THR A 87 -22.29 -2.69 -9.69
N LYS A 88 -21.04 -2.20 -9.66
CA LYS A 88 -19.87 -3.01 -9.33
C LYS A 88 -19.73 -3.16 -7.82
N LYS A 89 -19.73 -4.42 -7.37
CA LYS A 89 -19.46 -4.78 -5.97
C LYS A 89 -18.08 -4.24 -5.59
N ILE A 90 -18.05 -3.29 -4.66
CA ILE A 90 -16.80 -2.82 -4.07
C ILE A 90 -16.27 -4.00 -3.25
N GLU A 91 -15.07 -4.47 -3.56
CA GLU A 91 -14.34 -5.40 -2.70
C GLU A 91 -13.94 -4.63 -1.42
N SER A 92 -14.93 -4.37 -0.58
CA SER A 92 -14.71 -3.78 0.72
C SER A 92 -14.04 -4.83 1.61
N ILE A 93 -13.03 -4.41 2.35
CA ILE A 93 -12.44 -5.25 3.39
C ILE A 93 -13.51 -5.42 4.48
N GLU A 94 -14.29 -6.50 4.40
CA GLU A 94 -15.53 -6.72 5.18
C GLU A 94 -15.33 -6.92 6.69
N SER A 95 -14.11 -6.90 7.19
CA SER A 95 -13.84 -7.08 8.62
C SER A 95 -13.32 -5.82 9.29
N GLU A 96 -13.74 -5.61 10.54
CA GLU A 96 -13.21 -4.56 11.41
C GLU A 96 -11.69 -4.67 11.54
N ALA A 97 -10.98 -3.55 11.51
CA ALA A 97 -9.54 -3.56 11.66
C ALA A 97 -9.17 -4.11 13.04
N PRO A 98 -8.28 -5.12 13.13
CA PRO A 98 -7.88 -5.64 14.43
C PRO A 98 -7.18 -4.54 15.25
N SER A 99 -7.24 -4.67 16.56
CA SER A 99 -6.56 -3.76 17.48
C SER A 99 -5.06 -3.75 17.19
N PRO A 100 -4.41 -2.59 17.09
CA PRO A 100 -2.96 -2.51 16.93
C PRO A 100 -2.20 -3.06 18.16
N LEU A 101 -2.89 -3.33 19.25
CA LEU A 101 -2.34 -3.95 20.47
C LEU A 101 -2.37 -5.49 20.41
N ASP A 102 -3.09 -6.06 19.46
CA ASP A 102 -3.24 -7.51 19.29
C ASP A 102 -2.86 -7.93 17.87
N VAL A 103 -1.59 -7.75 17.56
CA VAL A 103 -1.04 -8.11 16.24
C VAL A 103 -0.95 -9.63 16.16
N PRO A 104 -1.60 -10.28 15.17
CA PRO A 104 -1.57 -11.73 15.04
C PRO A 104 -0.14 -12.24 14.75
N VAL A 105 0.14 -13.45 15.20
CA VAL A 105 1.36 -14.18 14.78
C VAL A 105 1.30 -14.39 13.26
N GLY A 106 2.43 -14.18 12.57
CA GLY A 106 2.50 -14.30 11.11
C GLY A 106 2.12 -13.04 10.36
N CYS A 107 1.51 -13.18 9.20
CA CYS A 107 1.12 -12.03 8.37
C CYS A 107 0.07 -11.18 9.10
N PRO A 108 0.31 -9.87 9.32
CA PRO A 108 -0.64 -9.03 10.06
C PRO A 108 -1.99 -8.86 9.34
N PHE A 109 -2.02 -9.03 8.01
CA PHE A 109 -3.23 -8.93 7.21
C PHE A 109 -4.01 -10.25 7.07
N GLN A 110 -3.54 -11.37 7.66
CA GLN A 110 -4.09 -12.72 7.49
C GLN A 110 -5.61 -12.84 7.71
N ASN A 111 -6.14 -12.15 8.71
CA ASN A 111 -7.57 -12.23 9.09
C ASN A 111 -8.51 -11.54 8.09
N ARG A 112 -7.97 -10.72 7.19
CA ARG A 112 -8.72 -9.91 6.22
C ARG A 112 -8.32 -10.25 4.77
N CYS A 113 -7.41 -11.21 4.60
CA CYS A 113 -6.86 -11.57 3.31
C CYS A 113 -7.62 -12.73 2.69
N GLU A 114 -8.22 -12.54 1.52
CA GLU A 114 -8.89 -13.60 0.74
C GLU A 114 -7.94 -14.71 0.28
N HIS A 115 -6.64 -14.39 0.18
CA HIS A 115 -5.59 -15.31 -0.23
C HIS A 115 -4.80 -15.88 0.96
N CYS A 116 -5.38 -15.83 2.18
CA CYS A 116 -4.71 -16.32 3.37
C CYS A 116 -4.41 -17.81 3.28
N MET A 117 -3.15 -18.18 3.52
CA MET A 117 -2.66 -19.56 3.54
C MET A 117 -2.25 -19.96 4.96
N GLU A 118 -2.11 -21.25 5.22
CA GLU A 118 -1.65 -21.75 6.52
C GLU A 118 -0.27 -21.18 6.93
N GLN A 119 0.59 -20.92 5.96
CA GLN A 119 1.89 -20.31 6.22
C GLN A 119 1.73 -18.87 6.75
N CYS A 120 0.75 -18.11 6.22
CA CYS A 120 0.48 -16.75 6.68
C CYS A 120 0.10 -16.66 8.16
N LYS A 121 -0.43 -17.76 8.73
CA LYS A 121 -0.81 -17.82 10.15
C LYS A 121 0.36 -18.15 11.08
N LYS A 122 1.44 -18.71 10.53
CA LYS A 122 2.56 -19.26 11.30
C LYS A 122 3.76 -18.35 11.35
N GLU A 123 4.04 -17.65 10.25
CA GLU A 123 5.23 -16.82 10.10
C GLU A 123 4.96 -15.53 9.34
N MET A 124 5.74 -14.49 9.66
CA MET A 124 5.71 -13.21 8.96
C MET A 124 6.42 -13.36 7.61
N PRO A 125 5.78 -13.00 6.47
CA PRO A 125 6.48 -12.98 5.19
C PRO A 125 7.57 -11.91 5.19
N GLU A 126 8.73 -12.25 4.63
CA GLU A 126 9.82 -11.31 4.43
C GLU A 126 9.52 -10.36 3.27
N LEU A 127 10.01 -9.12 3.37
CA LEU A 127 9.96 -8.16 2.28
C LEU A 127 10.97 -8.60 1.19
N LYS A 128 10.49 -8.87 -0.01
CA LYS A 128 11.31 -9.36 -1.14
C LYS A 128 11.08 -8.53 -2.37
N GLU A 129 12.17 -8.20 -3.05
CA GLU A 129 12.13 -7.48 -4.31
C GLU A 129 11.47 -8.34 -5.41
N ILE A 130 10.51 -7.73 -6.08
CA ILE A 130 9.76 -8.35 -7.18
C ILE A 130 10.02 -7.68 -8.52
N ALA A 131 10.37 -6.40 -8.49
CA ALA A 131 10.84 -5.59 -9.60
C ALA A 131 11.78 -4.50 -9.04
N PRO A 132 12.54 -3.78 -9.86
CA PRO A 132 13.42 -2.71 -9.38
C PRO A 132 12.64 -1.68 -8.54
N GLY A 133 13.05 -1.53 -7.26
CA GLY A 133 12.40 -0.62 -6.32
C GLY A 133 11.00 -1.05 -5.85
N HIS A 134 10.56 -2.26 -6.18
CA HIS A 134 9.27 -2.81 -5.74
C HIS A 134 9.49 -4.07 -4.91
N GLU A 135 9.18 -3.99 -3.63
CA GLU A 135 9.30 -5.10 -2.69
C GLU A 135 7.93 -5.42 -2.07
N VAL A 136 7.70 -6.69 -1.74
CA VAL A 136 6.45 -7.15 -1.14
C VAL A 136 6.70 -8.23 -0.09
N ALA A 137 5.98 -8.16 1.02
CA ALA A 137 5.95 -9.16 2.08
C ALA A 137 4.68 -10.01 1.95
N CYS A 138 4.68 -11.00 1.04
CA CYS A 138 3.49 -11.81 0.76
C CYS A 138 3.81 -13.20 0.20
N PHE A 139 3.43 -14.25 0.91
CA PHE A 139 3.63 -15.63 0.43
C PHE A 139 2.79 -15.97 -0.81
N TYR A 140 1.61 -15.39 -0.95
CA TYR A 140 0.75 -15.58 -2.13
C TYR A 140 1.44 -15.09 -3.40
N VAL A 141 2.08 -13.92 -3.34
CA VAL A 141 2.84 -13.35 -4.47
C VAL A 141 4.09 -14.20 -4.78
N ASP A 142 4.79 -14.68 -3.75
CA ASP A 142 5.92 -15.62 -3.92
C ASP A 142 5.50 -16.91 -4.63
N GLY A 143 4.30 -17.42 -4.34
CA GLY A 143 3.73 -18.59 -4.99
C GLY A 143 3.41 -18.40 -6.47
N MET A 144 2.89 -17.24 -6.85
CA MET A 144 2.60 -16.91 -8.25
C MET A 144 3.86 -16.88 -9.12
N LYS A 145 4.96 -16.33 -8.61
CA LYS A 145 6.24 -16.28 -9.34
C LYS A 145 6.85 -17.65 -9.60
N LYS A 146 6.64 -18.62 -8.72
CA LYS A 146 7.13 -20.00 -8.91
C LYS A 146 6.39 -20.71 -10.03
N GLN A 147 5.10 -20.42 -10.21
CA GLN A 147 4.30 -21.03 -11.28
C GLN A 147 4.64 -20.49 -12.67
N THR A 148 4.98 -19.22 -12.79
CA THR A 148 5.39 -18.61 -14.08
C THR A 148 6.81 -19.00 -14.52
N LYS A 149 7.70 -19.43 -13.61
CA LYS A 149 9.06 -19.91 -13.94
C LYS A 149 9.12 -21.41 -14.22
N GLY A 150 8.09 -22.19 -13.91
CA GLY A 150 8.04 -23.64 -14.12
C GLY A 150 7.42 -24.10 -15.45
N GLY A 151 7.00 -23.17 -16.30
CA GLY A 151 6.40 -23.45 -17.60
C GLY A 151 7.35 -23.11 -18.77
N ARG A 152 8.41 -23.88 -18.92
CA ARG A 152 9.21 -23.99 -20.15
C ARG A 152 9.58 -25.43 -20.39
#